data_e490734a3eb2ee9a5ac9e2fef1c975df
#
_entry.id   e490734a3eb2ee9a5ac9e2fef1c975df
#
_cell.length_a   1.000
_cell.length_b   1.000
_cell.length_c   1.000
_cell.angle_alpha   90.00
_cell.angle_beta   90.00
_cell.angle_gamma   90.00
#
_symmetry.space_group_name_H-M   'P 1'
#
loop_
_entity.id
_entity.type
_entity.pdbx_description
1 polymer ?
#
loop_
_entity_poly.entity_id
_entity_poly.type
_entity_poly.pdbx_seq_one_letter_code
_entity_poly.pdbx_strand_id
1 'polypeptide(L)'
;TVNNEKLEKSLTSETNNKLFFGMSLKDFSSLEGFPLEKPIIEANGIEVNPNPITDINPSFNRILFVDSLEVRVNRAISDPTYRFTTNETEPDSLSSIYNESIIFTKSGNFNVKAFKEGYRNSVTKSFYFDKIKANVENYNLLTKPYDPYNNDILFDGQLGSLDFRDGKWNGVFYEEDEEKAKQQGRKENSGNLIVDFDLPKNKNVSEIAVSCMESINVGFILHPESISLYDISNGSEKLISSISIPKSDVDEPDSKKVFKLSLNQKNIERVRLKINSNKKLPKGHVAEGQPAWVFVDEIFLL
;
A
#
# COMPACT_ATOMS: atom_id res chain seq x y z
N THR A 1 -34.07 -12.98 -30.14
CA THR A 1 -33.65 -11.72 -30.80
C THR A 1 -34.03 -10.57 -29.91
N VAL A 2 -33.04 -9.98 -29.27
CA VAL A 2 -33.22 -8.73 -28.52
C VAL A 2 -33.29 -7.61 -29.55
N ASN A 3 -34.30 -6.74 -29.48
CA ASN A 3 -34.39 -5.63 -30.41
C ASN A 3 -33.28 -4.60 -30.14
N ASN A 4 -32.91 -3.78 -31.14
CA ASN A 4 -31.83 -2.82 -31.07
C ASN A 4 -31.97 -1.82 -29.89
N GLU A 5 -33.21 -1.45 -29.53
CA GLU A 5 -33.44 -0.55 -28.37
C GLU A 5 -33.06 -1.17 -27.01
N LYS A 6 -33.23 -2.50 -26.85
CA LYS A 6 -32.78 -3.22 -25.66
C LYS A 6 -31.26 -3.34 -25.62
N LEU A 7 -30.61 -3.45 -26.76
CA LEU A 7 -29.16 -3.50 -26.87
C LEU A 7 -28.53 -2.15 -26.46
N GLU A 8 -29.04 -1.05 -26.98
CA GLU A 8 -28.55 0.30 -26.61
C GLU A 8 -28.73 0.58 -25.14
N LYS A 9 -29.84 0.19 -24.51
CA LYS A 9 -30.04 0.34 -23.06
C LYS A 9 -29.10 -0.54 -22.22
N SER A 10 -28.72 -1.71 -22.73
CA SER A 10 -27.75 -2.57 -22.00
C SER A 10 -26.33 -2.09 -22.14
N LEU A 11 -25.99 -1.44 -23.25
CA LEU A 11 -24.65 -0.86 -23.48
C LEU A 11 -24.37 0.43 -22.65
N THR A 12 -25.46 1.11 -22.26
CA THR A 12 -25.34 2.31 -21.40
C THR A 12 -25.39 2.03 -19.90
N SER A 13 -25.57 0.77 -19.48
CA SER A 13 -25.58 0.43 -18.06
C SER A 13 -24.15 0.26 -17.52
N GLU A 14 -23.85 0.96 -16.44
CA GLU A 14 -22.52 1.09 -15.80
C GLU A 14 -21.87 -0.20 -15.27
N THR A 15 -22.45 -1.36 -15.49
CA THR A 15 -21.90 -2.65 -15.03
C THR A 15 -21.41 -3.48 -16.19
N ASN A 16 -20.09 -3.65 -16.30
CA ASN A 16 -19.41 -4.47 -17.29
C ASN A 16 -19.99 -5.90 -17.46
N ASN A 17 -20.65 -6.45 -16.47
CA ASN A 17 -21.26 -7.77 -16.49
C ASN A 17 -22.58 -7.84 -17.28
N LYS A 18 -23.18 -6.71 -17.67
CA LYS A 18 -24.43 -6.68 -18.46
C LYS A 18 -24.20 -6.51 -19.96
N LEU A 19 -22.98 -6.18 -20.37
CA LEU A 19 -22.62 -6.01 -21.78
C LEU A 19 -22.85 -7.24 -22.63
N PHE A 20 -22.79 -8.43 -22.03
CA PHE A 20 -22.98 -9.71 -22.77
C PHE A 20 -24.41 -10.21 -22.82
N PHE A 21 -25.31 -9.67 -22.00
CA PHE A 21 -26.69 -10.10 -21.89
C PHE A 21 -27.61 -9.44 -22.95
N GLY A 22 -27.26 -9.36 -24.14
CA GLY A 22 -28.11 -8.76 -25.16
C GLY A 22 -27.55 -8.83 -26.57
N MET A 23 -26.34 -9.31 -26.70
CA MET A 23 -25.69 -9.50 -27.99
C MET A 23 -26.22 -10.77 -28.68
N SER A 24 -26.43 -10.70 -29.96
CA SER A 24 -26.80 -11.89 -30.76
C SER A 24 -25.58 -12.78 -30.93
N LEU A 25 -25.78 -14.07 -31.22
CA LEU A 25 -24.69 -15.00 -31.55
C LEU A 25 -23.81 -14.51 -32.72
N LYS A 26 -24.36 -13.66 -33.61
CA LYS A 26 -23.58 -13.00 -34.68
C LYS A 26 -22.61 -11.94 -34.14
N ASP A 27 -22.97 -11.26 -33.06
CA ASP A 27 -22.15 -10.21 -32.46
C ASP A 27 -20.98 -10.83 -31.72
N PHE A 28 -21.06 -12.10 -31.31
CA PHE A 28 -19.96 -12.88 -30.76
C PHE A 28 -19.02 -13.50 -31.81
N SER A 29 -19.33 -13.40 -33.10
CA SER A 29 -18.48 -13.95 -34.17
C SER A 29 -17.18 -13.16 -34.37
N SER A 30 -17.06 -11.98 -33.77
CA SER A 30 -15.81 -11.19 -33.73
C SER A 30 -15.67 -10.53 -32.36
N LEU A 31 -15.05 -11.23 -31.44
CA LEU A 31 -14.64 -10.69 -30.13
C LEU A 31 -13.34 -9.90 -30.25
N GLU A 32 -12.89 -9.64 -31.47
CA GLU A 32 -11.72 -8.82 -31.75
C GLU A 32 -11.93 -7.40 -31.19
N GLY A 33 -11.08 -7.01 -30.26
CA GLY A 33 -11.19 -5.72 -29.58
C GLY A 33 -11.90 -5.71 -28.22
N PHE A 34 -12.62 -6.77 -27.81
CA PHE A 34 -13.11 -6.88 -26.44
C PHE A 34 -11.93 -7.11 -25.46
N PRO A 35 -11.86 -6.35 -24.36
CA PRO A 35 -10.82 -6.55 -23.38
C PRO A 35 -11.04 -7.86 -22.61
N LEU A 36 -9.98 -8.59 -22.34
CA LEU A 36 -10.02 -9.68 -21.38
C LEU A 36 -10.24 -9.14 -19.97
N GLU A 37 -10.89 -9.97 -19.14
CA GLU A 37 -11.02 -9.72 -17.72
C GLU A 37 -9.63 -9.55 -17.07
N LYS A 38 -9.55 -8.65 -16.10
CA LYS A 38 -8.32 -8.45 -15.34
C LYS A 38 -8.01 -9.72 -14.53
N PRO A 39 -6.74 -10.16 -14.45
CA PRO A 39 -6.37 -11.26 -13.58
C PRO A 39 -6.72 -10.96 -12.11
N ILE A 40 -7.30 -11.93 -11.41
CA ILE A 40 -7.50 -11.90 -9.96
C ILE A 40 -6.32 -12.66 -9.33
N ILE A 41 -5.65 -12.03 -8.38
CA ILE A 41 -4.43 -12.55 -7.75
C ILE A 41 -4.72 -12.83 -6.28
N GLU A 42 -4.27 -13.98 -5.82
CA GLU A 42 -4.25 -14.34 -4.40
C GLU A 42 -2.80 -14.50 -3.93
N ALA A 43 -2.53 -13.96 -2.76
CA ALA A 43 -1.29 -14.12 -2.05
C ALA A 43 -1.59 -14.82 -0.71
N ASN A 44 -1.01 -16.01 -0.51
CA ASN A 44 -1.33 -16.89 0.64
C ASN A 44 -2.84 -17.11 0.86
N GLY A 45 -3.61 -17.24 -0.24
CA GLY A 45 -5.06 -17.47 -0.20
C GLY A 45 -5.92 -16.23 0.05
N ILE A 46 -5.34 -15.04 0.11
CA ILE A 46 -6.06 -13.77 0.24
C ILE A 46 -6.05 -13.05 -1.10
N GLU A 47 -7.23 -12.64 -1.59
CA GLU A 47 -7.32 -11.85 -2.81
C GLU A 47 -6.64 -10.49 -2.61
N VAL A 48 -5.72 -10.18 -3.50
CA VAL A 48 -4.99 -8.90 -3.51
C VAL A 48 -5.36 -8.12 -4.75
N ASN A 49 -5.98 -6.98 -4.52
CA ASN A 49 -6.34 -6.06 -5.60
C ASN A 49 -5.37 -4.89 -5.62
N PRO A 50 -4.69 -4.66 -6.77
CA PRO A 50 -3.99 -3.40 -6.96
C PRO A 50 -4.99 -2.24 -6.89
N ASN A 51 -4.59 -1.13 -6.30
CA ASN A 51 -5.41 0.07 -6.28
C ASN A 51 -5.73 0.48 -7.74
N PRO A 52 -7.02 0.63 -8.11
CA PRO A 52 -7.42 0.95 -9.48
C PRO A 52 -6.85 2.28 -10.01
N ILE A 53 -6.41 3.19 -9.14
CA ILE A 53 -5.85 4.49 -9.54
C ILE A 53 -4.38 4.38 -9.96
N THR A 54 -3.69 3.26 -9.67
CA THR A 54 -2.23 3.16 -9.79
C THR A 54 -1.74 1.88 -10.43
N ASP A 55 -2.46 1.36 -11.42
CA ASP A 55 -2.06 0.14 -12.16
C ASP A 55 -0.62 0.22 -12.78
N ILE A 56 0.07 1.36 -12.67
CA ILE A 56 1.37 1.61 -13.30
C ILE A 56 2.52 1.69 -12.28
N ASN A 57 2.25 1.85 -10.97
CA ASN A 57 3.32 2.02 -9.98
C ASN A 57 3.38 0.85 -8.99
N PRO A 58 4.38 -0.06 -9.12
CA PRO A 58 4.51 -1.21 -8.21
C PRO A 58 4.73 -0.83 -6.74
N SER A 59 5.10 0.42 -6.44
CA SER A 59 5.25 0.88 -5.05
C SER A 59 3.96 0.87 -4.25
N PHE A 60 2.79 0.85 -4.91
CA PHE A 60 1.48 0.80 -4.24
C PHE A 60 0.93 -0.62 -4.06
N ASN A 61 1.47 -1.58 -4.78
CA ASN A 61 1.04 -2.99 -4.74
C ASN A 61 2.08 -3.84 -4.01
N ARG A 62 2.58 -3.35 -2.88
CA ARG A 62 3.55 -4.09 -2.06
C ARG A 62 2.82 -5.01 -1.10
N ILE A 63 3.32 -6.23 -1.00
CA ILE A 63 2.80 -7.25 -0.10
C ILE A 63 3.97 -7.76 0.72
N LEU A 64 3.80 -7.78 2.04
CA LEU A 64 4.83 -8.19 2.98
C LEU A 64 4.70 -9.68 3.30
N PHE A 65 5.81 -10.40 3.46
CA PHE A 65 5.81 -11.79 3.89
C PHE A 65 7.09 -12.15 4.62
N VAL A 66 7.02 -13.12 5.52
CA VAL A 66 8.17 -13.53 6.36
C VAL A 66 8.95 -14.68 5.71
N ASP A 67 8.35 -15.83 5.53
CA ASP A 67 9.07 -17.03 5.09
C ASP A 67 8.96 -17.25 3.59
N SER A 68 7.76 -17.50 3.12
CA SER A 68 7.42 -17.66 1.71
C SER A 68 6.04 -17.12 1.41
N LEU A 69 5.81 -16.74 0.17
CA LEU A 69 4.54 -16.23 -0.32
C LEU A 69 4.10 -17.09 -1.51
N GLU A 70 2.97 -17.75 -1.39
CA GLU A 70 2.33 -18.43 -2.51
C GLU A 70 1.43 -17.43 -3.27
N VAL A 71 1.69 -17.29 -4.56
CA VAL A 71 0.91 -16.42 -5.47
C VAL A 71 0.12 -17.28 -6.43
N ARG A 72 -1.19 -17.06 -6.49
CA ARG A 72 -2.11 -17.72 -7.41
C ARG A 72 -2.80 -16.71 -8.30
N VAL A 73 -3.03 -17.09 -9.55
CA VAL A 73 -3.85 -16.36 -10.51
C VAL A 73 -5.15 -17.13 -10.67
N ASN A 74 -6.26 -16.51 -10.29
CA ASN A 74 -7.57 -17.15 -10.44
C ASN A 74 -7.99 -17.13 -11.90
N ARG A 75 -8.56 -18.26 -12.35
CA ARG A 75 -9.02 -18.40 -13.73
C ARG A 75 -10.28 -17.58 -13.96
N ALA A 76 -10.24 -16.74 -14.97
CA ALA A 76 -11.43 -16.04 -15.45
C ALA A 76 -12.34 -16.97 -16.27
N ILE A 77 -13.62 -16.61 -16.36
CA ILE A 77 -14.63 -17.37 -17.15
C ILE A 77 -14.22 -17.47 -18.62
N SER A 78 -13.56 -16.45 -19.16
CA SER A 78 -13.06 -16.41 -20.52
C SER A 78 -11.92 -17.42 -20.79
N ASP A 79 -11.38 -18.07 -19.74
CA ASP A 79 -10.26 -19.03 -19.80
C ASP A 79 -9.09 -18.54 -20.67
N PRO A 80 -8.48 -17.39 -20.31
CA PRO A 80 -7.34 -16.86 -21.04
C PRO A 80 -6.05 -17.60 -20.67
N THR A 81 -5.01 -17.46 -21.48
CA THR A 81 -3.64 -17.80 -21.12
C THR A 81 -3.06 -16.65 -20.30
N TYR A 82 -2.70 -16.90 -19.05
CA TYR A 82 -1.96 -15.94 -18.25
C TYR A 82 -0.47 -16.08 -18.51
N ARG A 83 0.20 -14.96 -18.73
CA ARG A 83 1.67 -14.88 -18.83
C ARG A 83 2.20 -13.93 -17.78
N PHE A 84 3.41 -14.22 -17.29
CA PHE A 84 4.00 -13.46 -16.20
C PHE A 84 5.48 -13.22 -16.39
N THR A 85 5.98 -12.21 -15.68
CA THR A 85 7.39 -11.91 -15.46
C THR A 85 7.64 -11.69 -13.97
N THR A 86 8.88 -11.97 -13.52
CA THR A 86 9.32 -11.73 -12.14
C THR A 86 10.41 -10.66 -12.06
N ASN A 87 10.50 -9.85 -13.08
CA ASN A 87 11.36 -8.69 -13.18
C ASN A 87 10.50 -7.44 -13.48
N GLU A 88 11.12 -6.33 -13.82
CA GLU A 88 10.41 -5.06 -14.10
C GLU A 88 9.78 -5.00 -15.51
N THR A 89 9.88 -6.08 -16.31
CA THR A 89 9.34 -6.08 -17.67
C THR A 89 7.85 -6.43 -17.71
N GLU A 90 7.11 -5.80 -18.62
CA GLU A 90 5.72 -6.16 -18.89
C GLU A 90 5.64 -7.52 -19.59
N PRO A 91 4.71 -8.42 -19.19
CA PRO A 91 4.50 -9.70 -19.88
C PRO A 91 4.03 -9.51 -21.33
N ASP A 92 4.64 -10.25 -22.23
CA ASP A 92 4.31 -10.31 -23.66
C ASP A 92 3.89 -11.74 -24.10
N SER A 93 3.68 -11.94 -25.39
CA SER A 93 3.30 -13.23 -25.97
C SER A 93 4.39 -14.31 -25.86
N LEU A 94 5.62 -13.96 -25.52
CA LEU A 94 6.77 -14.87 -25.36
C LEU A 94 7.10 -15.11 -23.89
N SER A 95 6.53 -14.36 -22.97
CA SER A 95 6.76 -14.49 -21.54
C SER A 95 6.26 -15.82 -20.99
N SER A 96 6.75 -16.23 -19.84
CA SER A 96 6.40 -17.50 -19.18
C SER A 96 4.89 -17.66 -19.01
N ILE A 97 4.38 -18.86 -19.30
CA ILE A 97 2.96 -19.19 -19.10
C ILE A 97 2.78 -19.54 -17.62
N TYR A 98 1.75 -18.95 -17.01
CA TYR A 98 1.30 -19.31 -15.68
C TYR A 98 0.46 -20.61 -15.74
N ASN A 99 0.95 -21.68 -15.12
CA ASN A 99 0.25 -22.97 -15.07
C ASN A 99 -0.20 -23.35 -13.66
N GLU A 100 0.60 -22.98 -12.67
CA GLU A 100 0.40 -23.32 -11.25
C GLU A 100 0.90 -22.19 -10.34
N SER A 101 0.68 -22.31 -9.03
CA SER A 101 1.13 -21.29 -8.07
C SER A 101 2.64 -21.04 -8.14
N ILE A 102 3.02 -19.81 -7.84
CA ILE A 102 4.41 -19.36 -7.81
C ILE A 102 4.78 -19.07 -6.37
N ILE A 103 5.91 -19.64 -5.92
CA ILE A 103 6.42 -19.44 -4.56
C ILE A 103 7.54 -18.41 -4.57
N PHE A 104 7.32 -17.29 -3.90
CA PHE A 104 8.34 -16.31 -3.61
C PHE A 104 9.02 -16.62 -2.28
N THR A 105 10.34 -16.71 -2.27
CA THR A 105 11.19 -16.88 -1.07
C THR A 105 12.11 -15.70 -0.85
N LYS A 106 12.07 -14.71 -1.77
CA LYS A 106 12.82 -13.45 -1.77
C LYS A 106 11.92 -12.34 -2.27
N SER A 107 12.24 -11.10 -1.90
CA SER A 107 11.58 -9.92 -2.47
C SER A 107 11.71 -9.90 -4.00
N GLY A 108 10.69 -9.41 -4.68
CA GLY A 108 10.70 -9.33 -6.14
C GLY A 108 9.40 -8.83 -6.74
N ASN A 109 9.45 -8.58 -8.05
CA ASN A 109 8.28 -8.18 -8.83
C ASN A 109 7.49 -9.40 -9.29
N PHE A 110 6.21 -9.22 -9.47
CA PHE A 110 5.33 -10.13 -10.19
C PHE A 110 4.39 -9.32 -11.08
N ASN A 111 4.59 -9.45 -12.39
CA ASN A 111 3.72 -8.84 -13.38
C ASN A 111 2.96 -9.94 -14.09
N VAL A 112 1.66 -9.77 -14.29
CA VAL A 112 0.81 -10.76 -14.96
C VAL A 112 -0.16 -10.10 -15.91
N LYS A 113 -0.39 -10.74 -17.06
CA LYS A 113 -1.25 -10.28 -18.13
C LYS A 113 -1.97 -11.45 -18.77
N ALA A 114 -3.24 -11.25 -19.14
CA ALA A 114 -4.06 -12.25 -19.82
C ALA A 114 -4.01 -12.06 -21.33
N PHE A 115 -3.91 -13.18 -22.04
CA PHE A 115 -3.86 -13.26 -23.51
C PHE A 115 -4.89 -14.28 -24.02
N LYS A 116 -5.59 -13.97 -25.08
CA LYS A 116 -6.47 -14.91 -25.79
C LYS A 116 -6.64 -14.45 -27.22
N GLU A 117 -6.58 -15.39 -28.16
CA GLU A 117 -6.83 -15.11 -29.57
C GLU A 117 -8.25 -14.54 -29.78
N GLY A 118 -8.37 -13.52 -30.62
CA GLY A 118 -9.62 -12.80 -30.85
C GLY A 118 -10.02 -11.78 -29.80
N TYR A 119 -9.23 -11.62 -28.74
CA TYR A 119 -9.47 -10.65 -27.67
C TYR A 119 -8.34 -9.63 -27.59
N ARG A 120 -8.65 -8.44 -27.08
CA ARG A 120 -7.63 -7.49 -26.65
C ARG A 120 -7.06 -7.96 -25.31
N ASN A 121 -5.73 -8.03 -25.22
CA ASN A 121 -5.03 -8.42 -23.99
C ASN A 121 -5.50 -7.56 -22.81
N SER A 122 -5.51 -8.16 -21.60
CA SER A 122 -5.78 -7.38 -20.39
C SER A 122 -4.71 -6.32 -20.15
N VAL A 123 -4.99 -5.37 -19.27
CA VAL A 123 -3.95 -4.56 -18.66
C VAL A 123 -3.03 -5.46 -17.82
N THR A 124 -1.76 -5.10 -17.71
CA THR A 124 -0.83 -5.78 -16.81
C THR A 124 -1.16 -5.43 -15.37
N LYS A 125 -1.18 -6.44 -14.49
CA LYS A 125 -1.18 -6.24 -13.04
C LYS A 125 0.22 -6.46 -12.52
N SER A 126 0.69 -5.49 -11.73
CA SER A 126 2.06 -5.49 -11.19
C SER A 126 2.02 -5.43 -9.66
N PHE A 127 2.83 -6.29 -9.02
CA PHE A 127 2.99 -6.38 -7.58
C PHE A 127 4.47 -6.39 -7.24
N TYR A 128 4.80 -5.87 -6.05
CA TYR A 128 6.11 -6.06 -5.45
C TYR A 128 5.95 -6.78 -4.12
N PHE A 129 6.59 -7.92 -3.99
CA PHE A 129 6.58 -8.73 -2.78
C PHE A 129 7.83 -8.44 -1.98
N ASP A 130 7.67 -7.98 -0.73
CA ASP A 130 8.78 -7.69 0.17
C ASP A 130 8.91 -8.78 1.22
N LYS A 131 10.04 -9.46 1.21
CA LYS A 131 10.37 -10.37 2.29
C LYS A 131 10.88 -9.57 3.48
N ILE A 132 10.16 -9.65 4.58
CA ILE A 132 10.54 -9.05 5.85
C ILE A 132 11.20 -10.08 6.77
N LYS A 133 11.93 -9.65 7.78
CA LYS A 133 12.67 -10.55 8.69
C LYS A 133 11.78 -11.25 9.69
N ALA A 134 10.81 -10.53 10.23
CA ALA A 134 9.85 -11.01 11.21
C ALA A 134 8.71 -10.00 11.36
N ASN A 135 7.60 -10.46 11.92
CA ASN A 135 6.56 -9.58 12.45
C ASN A 135 6.98 -9.06 13.84
N VAL A 136 6.46 -7.92 14.23
CA VAL A 136 6.58 -7.40 15.59
C VAL A 136 5.45 -7.99 16.42
N GLU A 137 5.80 -8.65 17.53
CA GLU A 137 4.80 -9.31 18.39
C GLU A 137 4.28 -8.38 19.48
N ASN A 138 5.15 -7.49 20.00
CA ASN A 138 4.82 -6.60 21.11
C ASN A 138 5.17 -5.17 20.76
N TYR A 139 4.18 -4.30 20.78
CA TYR A 139 4.42 -2.87 20.64
C TYR A 139 3.48 -2.06 21.53
N ASN A 140 3.84 -0.81 21.73
CA ASN A 140 3.07 0.15 22.51
C ASN A 140 3.05 1.49 21.77
N LEU A 141 1.89 1.88 21.29
CA LEU A 141 1.69 3.16 20.64
C LEU A 141 1.52 4.24 21.69
N LEU A 142 2.52 5.12 21.80
CA LEU A 142 2.55 6.19 22.81
C LEU A 142 1.69 7.38 22.42
N THR A 143 1.56 7.65 21.14
CA THR A 143 0.66 8.68 20.60
C THR A 143 -0.68 8.04 20.26
N LYS A 144 -1.77 8.65 20.69
CA LYS A 144 -3.11 8.21 20.32
C LYS A 144 -3.48 8.80 18.94
N PRO A 145 -3.65 7.99 17.89
CA PRO A 145 -4.18 8.46 16.61
C PRO A 145 -5.60 9.00 16.74
N TYR A 146 -6.05 9.74 15.73
CA TYR A 146 -7.40 10.29 15.69
C TYR A 146 -8.40 9.32 15.08
N ASP A 147 -9.63 9.26 15.63
CA ASP A 147 -10.71 8.56 14.98
C ASP A 147 -11.13 9.27 13.67
N PRO A 148 -11.41 8.54 12.60
CA PRO A 148 -11.47 7.08 12.46
C PRO A 148 -10.13 6.39 12.12
N TYR A 149 -9.00 7.10 12.16
CA TYR A 149 -7.68 6.61 11.79
C TYR A 149 -6.89 6.07 13.00
N ASN A 150 -7.59 5.46 13.94
CA ASN A 150 -7.03 4.87 15.15
C ASN A 150 -7.21 3.35 15.09
N ASN A 151 -6.46 2.71 14.21
CA ASN A 151 -6.50 1.27 13.99
C ASN A 151 -5.25 0.61 14.60
N ASP A 152 -5.40 -0.62 15.06
CA ASP A 152 -4.28 -1.42 15.60
C ASP A 152 -3.63 -2.22 14.46
N ILE A 153 -3.01 -1.53 13.50
CA ILE A 153 -2.60 -2.08 12.22
C ILE A 153 -1.15 -1.76 11.82
N LEU A 154 -0.35 -1.10 12.70
CA LEU A 154 1.02 -0.70 12.35
C LEU A 154 1.98 -1.86 12.05
N PHE A 155 1.60 -3.09 12.38
CA PHE A 155 2.42 -4.30 12.24
C PHE A 155 1.62 -5.50 11.76
N ASP A 156 0.52 -5.28 11.04
CA ASP A 156 -0.35 -6.36 10.55
C ASP A 156 0.09 -6.95 9.20
N GLY A 157 1.14 -6.39 8.60
CA GLY A 157 1.68 -6.83 7.31
C GLY A 157 0.85 -6.36 6.11
N GLN A 158 -0.11 -5.47 6.31
CA GLN A 158 -1.00 -5.00 5.25
C GLN A 158 -0.77 -3.52 4.95
N LEU A 159 -0.30 -3.24 3.76
CA LEU A 159 -0.11 -1.88 3.30
C LEU A 159 -1.43 -1.25 2.84
N GLY A 160 -1.68 -0.02 3.27
CA GLY A 160 -2.80 0.81 2.82
C GLY A 160 -2.69 1.23 1.35
N SER A 161 -3.80 1.63 0.77
CA SER A 161 -3.87 2.19 -0.58
C SER A 161 -3.67 3.71 -0.57
N LEU A 162 -3.82 4.38 -1.73
CA LEU A 162 -3.88 5.85 -1.77
C LEU A 162 -5.23 6.43 -1.29
N ASP A 163 -6.22 5.59 -1.04
CA ASP A 163 -7.42 6.01 -0.34
C ASP A 163 -7.16 5.97 1.17
N PHE A 164 -6.90 7.12 1.78
CA PHE A 164 -6.68 7.22 3.22
C PHE A 164 -7.89 6.81 4.08
N ARG A 165 -9.03 6.48 3.47
CA ARG A 165 -10.25 6.00 4.11
C ARG A 165 -10.43 4.48 4.02
N ASP A 166 -9.45 3.75 3.49
CA ASP A 166 -9.49 2.29 3.31
C ASP A 166 -9.43 1.49 4.62
N GLY A 167 -9.28 2.17 5.76
CA GLY A 167 -9.21 1.56 7.08
C GLY A 167 -7.84 1.00 7.46
N LYS A 168 -6.80 1.26 6.65
CA LYS A 168 -5.43 0.75 6.86
C LYS A 168 -4.43 1.84 7.24
N TRP A 169 -4.88 2.93 7.84
CA TRP A 169 -4.04 4.07 8.16
C TRP A 169 -4.17 4.46 9.62
N ASN A 170 -3.04 4.75 10.25
CA ASN A 170 -2.98 5.47 11.51
C ASN A 170 -2.66 6.92 11.23
N GLY A 171 -3.55 7.82 11.63
CA GLY A 171 -3.45 9.26 11.38
C GLY A 171 -3.26 10.05 12.65
N VAL A 172 -2.25 10.92 12.67
CA VAL A 172 -2.02 11.92 13.72
C VAL A 172 -1.88 13.30 13.10
N PHE A 173 -2.28 14.34 13.80
CA PHE A 173 -2.03 15.70 13.37
C PHE A 173 -1.66 16.62 14.54
N TYR A 174 -1.04 17.74 14.21
CA TYR A 174 -0.73 18.79 15.18
C TYR A 174 -2.01 19.49 15.65
N GLU A 175 -2.21 19.59 16.97
CA GLU A 175 -3.30 20.35 17.57
C GLU A 175 -2.73 21.55 18.30
N GLU A 176 -3.07 22.77 17.85
CA GLU A 176 -2.57 24.00 18.45
C GLU A 176 -3.11 24.23 19.85
N ASP A 177 -4.32 23.77 20.13
CA ASP A 177 -4.98 23.90 21.43
C ASP A 177 -4.64 22.70 22.32
N GLU A 178 -3.74 22.93 23.27
CA GLU A 178 -3.29 21.90 24.24
C GLU A 178 -4.44 21.36 25.09
N GLU A 179 -5.40 22.19 25.49
CA GLU A 179 -6.54 21.75 26.31
C GLU A 179 -7.48 20.87 25.48
N LYS A 180 -7.69 21.17 24.23
CA LYS A 180 -8.44 20.34 23.30
C LYS A 180 -7.73 19.00 23.06
N ALA A 181 -6.40 19.01 22.88
CA ALA A 181 -5.61 17.78 22.78
C ALA A 181 -5.77 16.90 24.03
N LYS A 182 -5.68 17.48 25.22
CA LYS A 182 -5.90 16.76 26.51
C LYS A 182 -7.30 16.19 26.65
N GLN A 183 -8.36 16.95 26.27
CA GLN A 183 -9.75 16.48 26.29
C GLN A 183 -9.96 15.28 25.36
N GLN A 184 -9.18 15.19 24.28
CA GLN A 184 -9.19 14.05 23.37
C GLN A 184 -8.32 12.87 23.85
N GLY A 185 -7.78 12.96 25.09
CA GLY A 185 -6.97 11.93 25.70
C GLY A 185 -5.54 11.83 25.16
N ARG A 186 -5.02 12.94 24.59
CA ARG A 186 -3.64 12.99 24.11
C ARG A 186 -2.70 13.53 25.18
N LYS A 187 -1.56 12.90 25.29
CA LYS A 187 -0.52 13.32 26.21
C LYS A 187 0.32 14.48 25.67
N GLU A 188 0.31 14.65 24.35
CA GLU A 188 1.03 15.73 23.66
C GLU A 188 0.25 16.17 22.42
N ASN A 189 0.50 17.38 21.96
CA ASN A 189 -0.17 18.00 20.81
C ASN A 189 0.74 18.11 19.56
N SER A 190 1.90 17.44 19.58
CA SER A 190 2.94 17.60 18.55
C SER A 190 2.55 17.11 17.16
N GLY A 191 1.55 16.25 17.07
CA GLY A 191 1.19 15.55 15.82
C GLY A 191 2.20 14.49 15.41
N ASN A 192 3.14 14.13 16.29
CA ASN A 192 4.11 13.06 16.04
C ASN A 192 3.49 11.70 16.34
N LEU A 193 3.85 10.68 15.55
CA LEU A 193 3.53 9.30 15.88
C LEU A 193 4.73 8.67 16.55
N ILE A 194 4.52 8.13 17.76
CA ILE A 194 5.59 7.56 18.59
C ILE A 194 5.17 6.15 18.99
N VAL A 195 6.01 5.16 18.67
CA VAL A 195 5.76 3.76 18.98
C VAL A 195 7.01 3.10 19.53
N ASP A 196 6.83 2.32 20.61
CA ASP A 196 7.84 1.43 21.17
C ASP A 196 7.54 0.00 20.76
N PHE A 197 8.55 -0.77 20.37
CA PHE A 197 8.36 -2.17 20.04
C PHE A 197 9.61 -3.02 20.30
N ASP A 198 9.37 -4.32 20.51
CA ASP A 198 10.41 -5.29 20.75
C ASP A 198 10.97 -5.82 19.42
N LEU A 199 12.31 -5.95 19.36
CA LEU A 199 12.97 -6.60 18.23
C LEU A 199 13.02 -8.11 18.43
N PRO A 200 12.84 -8.93 17.37
CA PRO A 200 12.89 -10.36 17.47
C PRO A 200 14.30 -10.87 17.80
N LYS A 201 14.44 -11.61 18.92
CA LYS A 201 15.75 -12.05 19.49
C LYS A 201 16.61 -12.88 18.54
N ASN A 202 16.01 -13.63 17.64
CA ASN A 202 16.69 -14.62 16.77
C ASN A 202 16.76 -14.22 15.29
N LYS A 203 16.50 -12.96 14.99
CA LYS A 203 16.51 -12.46 13.59
C LYS A 203 17.52 -11.32 13.47
N ASN A 204 18.26 -11.33 12.39
CA ASN A 204 19.19 -10.24 12.10
C ASN A 204 18.43 -9.13 11.35
N VAL A 205 17.86 -8.20 12.08
CA VAL A 205 17.22 -6.99 11.53
C VAL A 205 18.30 -5.96 11.25
N SER A 206 18.38 -5.48 10.04
CA SER A 206 19.37 -4.47 9.61
C SER A 206 18.76 -3.08 9.36
N GLU A 207 17.46 -3.05 9.05
CA GLU A 207 16.72 -1.82 8.79
C GLU A 207 15.32 -1.92 9.37
N ILE A 208 14.77 -0.77 9.76
CA ILE A 208 13.36 -0.58 10.07
C ILE A 208 12.78 0.30 8.98
N ALA A 209 11.72 -0.16 8.36
CA ALA A 209 11.03 0.53 7.28
C ALA A 209 9.67 1.05 7.76
N VAL A 210 9.31 2.26 7.31
CA VAL A 210 8.06 2.95 7.65
C VAL A 210 7.38 3.35 6.37
N SER A 211 6.16 2.91 6.16
CA SER A 211 5.35 3.28 5.01
C SER A 211 4.44 4.45 5.37
N CYS A 212 4.56 5.55 4.64
CA CYS A 212 3.83 6.79 4.85
C CYS A 212 3.13 7.24 3.57
N MET A 213 2.02 7.92 3.74
CA MET A 213 1.24 8.54 2.66
C MET A 213 1.48 10.04 2.58
N GLU A 214 1.34 10.57 1.39
CA GLU A 214 1.18 12.00 1.12
C GLU A 214 -0.03 12.22 0.21
N SER A 215 -0.92 13.13 0.62
CA SER A 215 -2.09 13.60 -0.12
C SER A 215 -2.37 15.05 0.29
N ILE A 216 -1.61 15.98 -0.28
CA ILE A 216 -1.57 17.37 0.17
C ILE A 216 -2.90 18.04 -0.07
N ASN A 217 -3.40 18.02 -1.30
CA ASN A 217 -4.55 18.81 -1.73
C ASN A 217 -5.90 18.22 -1.30
N VAL A 218 -6.01 16.91 -1.12
CA VAL A 218 -7.26 16.23 -0.78
C VAL A 218 -7.31 15.85 0.69
N GLY A 219 -6.24 15.25 1.19
CA GLY A 219 -6.17 14.70 2.54
C GLY A 219 -5.55 15.63 3.58
N PHE A 220 -4.86 16.70 3.17
CA PHE A 220 -4.02 17.53 4.04
C PHE A 220 -2.92 16.71 4.75
N ILE A 221 -2.49 15.64 4.08
CA ILE A 221 -1.52 14.66 4.56
C ILE A 221 -0.16 14.99 3.97
N LEU A 222 0.84 15.14 4.81
CA LEU A 222 2.23 15.35 4.42
C LEU A 222 3.08 14.16 4.82
N HIS A 223 4.11 13.86 4.03
CA HIS A 223 5.18 13.01 4.53
C HIS A 223 5.76 13.61 5.82
N PRO A 224 6.26 12.80 6.75
CA PRO A 224 6.86 13.31 7.98
C PRO A 224 8.07 14.22 7.67
N GLU A 225 8.36 15.17 8.56
CA GLU A 225 9.56 16.02 8.49
C GLU A 225 10.84 15.20 8.72
N SER A 226 10.76 14.26 9.65
CA SER A 226 11.85 13.35 9.98
C SER A 226 11.36 12.10 10.66
N ILE A 227 12.17 11.03 10.60
CA ILE A 227 11.93 9.79 11.33
C ILE A 227 13.21 9.47 12.10
N SER A 228 13.09 9.16 13.41
CA SER A 228 14.20 8.87 14.29
C SER A 228 13.98 7.58 15.07
N LEU A 229 15.01 6.77 15.14
CA LEU A 229 15.04 5.49 15.84
C LEU A 229 15.95 5.56 17.06
N TYR A 230 15.44 5.13 18.21
CA TYR A 230 16.18 5.14 19.48
C TYR A 230 16.22 3.74 20.07
N ASP A 231 17.37 3.37 20.66
CA ASP A 231 17.48 2.24 21.60
C ASP A 231 16.91 2.66 22.95
N ILE A 232 15.97 1.86 23.46
CA ILE A 232 15.35 2.05 24.78
C ILE A 232 15.49 0.80 25.66
N SER A 233 16.35 -0.13 25.30
CA SER A 233 16.56 -1.41 26.00
C SER A 233 16.95 -1.22 27.47
N ASN A 234 17.66 -0.15 27.80
CA ASN A 234 18.16 0.15 29.15
C ASN A 234 17.35 1.23 29.88
N GLY A 235 16.14 1.54 29.42
CA GLY A 235 15.28 2.56 30.04
C GLY A 235 15.65 4.02 29.75
N SER A 236 16.67 4.28 28.92
CA SER A 236 17.03 5.60 28.42
C SER A 236 16.98 5.64 26.89
N GLU A 237 16.66 6.79 26.32
CA GLU A 237 16.66 6.97 24.87
C GLU A 237 18.08 7.25 24.37
N LYS A 238 18.59 6.38 23.50
CA LYS A 238 19.84 6.58 22.78
C LYS A 238 19.58 6.55 21.28
N LEU A 239 19.86 7.65 20.58
CA LEU A 239 19.66 7.73 19.13
C LEU A 239 20.51 6.68 18.41
N ILE A 240 19.85 5.88 17.54
CA ILE A 240 20.48 4.90 16.65
C ILE A 240 20.67 5.52 15.26
N SER A 241 19.59 6.00 14.66
CA SER A 241 19.58 6.61 13.34
C SER A 241 18.44 7.60 13.18
N SER A 242 18.60 8.53 12.27
CA SER A 242 17.57 9.51 11.91
C SER A 242 17.68 9.88 10.43
N ILE A 243 16.55 10.14 9.81
CA ILE A 243 16.46 10.66 8.46
C ILE A 243 15.62 11.94 8.47
N SER A 244 16.04 12.93 7.69
CA SER A 244 15.23 14.11 7.37
C SER A 244 14.62 13.95 6.01
N ILE A 245 13.36 14.33 5.87
CA ILE A 245 12.58 14.15 4.64
C ILE A 245 12.34 15.54 4.05
N PRO A 246 12.73 15.78 2.80
CA PRO A 246 12.45 17.03 2.13
C PRO A 246 10.93 17.31 2.09
N LYS A 247 10.55 18.56 2.24
CA LYS A 247 9.16 18.98 2.06
C LYS A 247 8.78 18.82 0.60
N SER A 248 7.58 18.32 0.36
CA SER A 248 7.02 18.23 -0.98
C SER A 248 6.43 19.56 -1.41
N ASP A 249 6.41 19.80 -2.71
CA ASP A 249 5.72 20.94 -3.31
C ASP A 249 4.20 20.72 -3.26
N VAL A 250 3.43 21.81 -3.29
CA VAL A 250 1.96 21.78 -3.19
C VAL A 250 1.32 21.02 -4.34
N ASP A 251 1.96 21.04 -5.51
CA ASP A 251 1.46 20.40 -6.74
C ASP A 251 1.89 18.93 -6.90
N GLU A 252 2.58 18.36 -5.89
CA GLU A 252 2.96 16.94 -5.93
C GLU A 252 1.71 16.06 -5.91
N PRO A 253 1.68 15.02 -6.76
CA PRO A 253 0.58 14.07 -6.77
C PRO A 253 0.57 13.22 -5.48
N ASP A 254 -0.61 12.71 -5.12
CA ASP A 254 -0.75 11.75 -4.03
C ASP A 254 0.26 10.62 -4.19
N SER A 255 0.95 10.30 -3.12
CA SER A 255 2.04 9.32 -3.15
C SER A 255 2.12 8.51 -1.85
N LYS A 256 2.76 7.35 -1.96
CA LYS A 256 3.13 6.52 -0.82
C LYS A 256 4.62 6.20 -0.90
N LYS A 257 5.35 6.40 0.19
CA LYS A 257 6.80 6.17 0.25
C LYS A 257 7.16 5.30 1.45
N VAL A 258 8.16 4.47 1.25
CA VAL A 258 8.76 3.67 2.32
C VAL A 258 10.10 4.29 2.69
N PHE A 259 10.20 4.73 3.92
CA PHE A 259 11.40 5.30 4.50
C PHE A 259 12.13 4.24 5.31
N LYS A 260 13.45 4.16 5.18
CA LYS A 260 14.27 3.14 5.83
C LYS A 260 15.26 3.76 6.79
N LEU A 261 15.36 3.19 7.98
CA LEU A 261 16.32 3.56 9.01
C LEU A 261 17.25 2.38 9.29
N SER A 262 18.55 2.63 9.27
CA SER A 262 19.54 1.58 9.54
C SER A 262 19.61 1.24 11.03
N LEU A 263 19.67 -0.06 11.32
CA LEU A 263 19.84 -0.62 12.64
C LEU A 263 21.25 -1.25 12.75
N ASN A 264 22.28 -0.40 12.74
CA ASN A 264 23.68 -0.84 12.68
C ASN A 264 24.31 -1.25 14.05
N GLN A 265 23.48 -1.50 15.05
CA GLN A 265 23.94 -1.84 16.41
C GLN A 265 23.49 -3.25 16.79
N LYS A 266 24.33 -3.96 17.53
CA LYS A 266 24.04 -5.29 18.08
C LYS A 266 23.45 -5.16 19.50
N ASN A 267 22.71 -6.18 19.91
CA ASN A 267 22.15 -6.31 21.26
C ASN A 267 21.09 -5.25 21.62
N ILE A 268 20.36 -4.74 20.65
CA ILE A 268 19.18 -3.92 20.88
C ILE A 268 17.98 -4.86 20.99
N GLU A 269 17.25 -4.78 22.10
CA GLU A 269 16.07 -5.61 22.34
C GLU A 269 14.78 -4.83 22.13
N ARG A 270 14.81 -3.52 22.40
CA ARG A 270 13.63 -2.65 22.31
C ARG A 270 13.97 -1.30 21.73
N VAL A 271 13.12 -0.82 20.85
CA VAL A 271 13.33 0.45 20.15
C VAL A 271 12.13 1.36 20.29
N ARG A 272 12.38 2.67 20.19
CA ARG A 272 11.39 3.72 20.01
C ARG A 272 11.55 4.33 18.64
N LEU A 273 10.48 4.34 17.88
CA LEU A 273 10.39 5.04 16.61
C LEU A 273 9.59 6.33 16.82
N LYS A 274 10.16 7.47 16.40
CA LYS A 274 9.49 8.77 16.40
C LYS A 274 9.36 9.26 14.97
N ILE A 275 8.12 9.45 14.52
CA ILE A 275 7.76 9.96 13.20
C ILE A 275 7.26 11.38 13.42
N ASN A 276 8.08 12.37 13.07
CA ASN A 276 7.84 13.76 13.37
C ASN A 276 7.05 14.44 12.26
N SER A 277 5.97 15.12 12.62
CA SER A 277 5.09 15.77 11.66
C SER A 277 5.65 17.11 11.17
N ASN A 278 5.31 17.49 9.95
CA ASN A 278 5.51 18.84 9.42
C ASN A 278 4.60 19.90 10.08
N LYS A 279 3.71 19.46 10.96
CA LYS A 279 2.75 20.25 11.73
C LYS A 279 1.75 21.03 10.88
N LYS A 280 2.19 21.79 9.88
CA LYS A 280 1.36 22.73 9.12
C LYS A 280 1.52 22.58 7.63
N LEU A 281 0.43 22.79 6.90
CA LEU A 281 0.40 22.81 5.44
C LEU A 281 1.33 23.90 4.89
N PRO A 282 2.02 23.62 3.76
CA PRO A 282 3.05 24.48 3.21
C PRO A 282 2.48 25.76 2.61
N LYS A 283 3.39 26.72 2.38
CA LYS A 283 3.08 27.95 1.67
C LYS A 283 2.59 27.65 0.24
N GLY A 284 1.57 28.38 -0.18
CA GLY A 284 0.93 28.21 -1.48
C GLY A 284 -0.25 27.24 -1.50
N HIS A 285 -0.46 26.48 -0.43
CA HIS A 285 -1.65 25.63 -0.30
C HIS A 285 -2.89 26.48 0.03
N VAL A 286 -4.09 26.06 -0.46
CA VAL A 286 -5.36 26.78 -0.21
C VAL A 286 -5.68 26.93 1.28
N ALA A 287 -5.19 26.02 2.12
CA ALA A 287 -5.30 26.04 3.58
C ALA A 287 -3.93 26.21 4.25
N GLU A 288 -3.07 27.06 3.67
CA GLU A 288 -1.72 27.36 4.20
C GLU A 288 -1.75 27.62 5.71
N GLY A 289 -0.83 26.99 6.43
CA GLY A 289 -0.69 27.17 7.88
C GLY A 289 -1.69 26.41 8.74
N GLN A 290 -2.71 25.76 8.17
CA GLN A 290 -3.57 24.83 8.91
C GLN A 290 -2.81 23.57 9.30
N PRO A 291 -3.27 22.86 10.37
CA PRO A 291 -2.67 21.59 10.78
C PRO A 291 -2.60 20.58 9.64
N ALA A 292 -1.45 19.92 9.51
CA ALA A 292 -1.24 18.83 8.58
C ALA A 292 -1.26 17.46 9.29
N TRP A 293 -1.72 16.44 8.58
CA TRP A 293 -1.72 15.07 9.03
C TRP A 293 -0.39 14.38 8.71
N VAL A 294 -0.04 13.38 9.52
CA VAL A 294 0.91 12.31 9.18
C VAL A 294 0.15 11.00 9.20
N PHE A 295 0.25 10.24 8.13
CA PHE A 295 -0.38 8.94 7.98
C PHE A 295 0.66 7.85 7.80
N VAL A 296 0.53 6.79 8.61
CA VAL A 296 1.38 5.60 8.60
C VAL A 296 0.49 4.37 8.52
N ASP A 297 0.75 3.49 7.56
CA ASP A 297 0.04 2.22 7.43
C ASP A 297 0.82 1.07 8.07
N GLU A 298 2.13 0.98 7.81
CA GLU A 298 2.90 -0.20 8.20
C GLU A 298 4.32 0.15 8.63
N ILE A 299 4.82 -0.55 9.64
CA ILE A 299 6.22 -0.54 10.10
C ILE A 299 6.74 -1.97 10.02
N PHE A 300 7.81 -2.20 9.28
CA PHE A 300 8.31 -3.55 9.05
C PHE A 300 9.83 -3.68 9.14
N LEU A 301 10.30 -4.89 9.46
CA LEU A 301 11.69 -5.22 9.77
C LEU A 301 12.39 -5.84 8.57
N LEU A 302 13.51 -5.28 8.13
CA LEU A 302 14.29 -5.73 6.98
C LEU A 302 15.69 -6.26 7.37
#